data_1ee23cff65cf0eb8a6437e04d24b688c
#
_entry.id   1ee23cff65cf0eb8a6437e04d24b688c
#
_cell.length_a   1.000
_cell.length_b   1.000
_cell.length_c   1.000
_cell.angle_alpha   90.00
_cell.angle_beta   90.00
_cell.angle_gamma   90.00
#
_symmetry.space_group_name_H-M   'P 1'
#
loop_
_entity.id
_entity.type
_entity.pdbx_description
1 polymer ?
#
loop_
_entity_poly.entity_id
_entity_poly.type
_entity_poly.pdbx_seq_one_letter_code
_entity_poly.pdbx_strand_id
1 'polypeptide(L)'
;MITIKSFEFNYFQENTFLLYDDTREAVLIDCGCCRKEEEKELTDFILENKLTLKHLLCTHLHVDHVFGNGFIYKTYGLKPEANKQDVEKLPSPDEQAKLFGLRQHVENVPVEKYIVGGEIIKLGTSELQVLTVPGHSPGSIAFYNKKNGFAIVGDALFAGSIGRTDLWGGNQEVLVAAIHDKLLSLPDETVIYPGHGPETRVIDEKFNNPYL
;
A
#
# COMPACT_ATOMS: atom_id res chain seq x y z
N MET A 1 -19.70 6.35 -3.20
CA MET A 1 -18.68 6.81 -2.21
C MET A 1 -17.77 5.64 -1.91
N ILE A 2 -16.44 5.87 -1.72
CA ILE A 2 -15.53 4.77 -1.34
C ILE A 2 -15.63 4.53 0.17
N THR A 3 -15.77 3.28 0.55
CA THR A 3 -15.60 2.80 1.93
C THR A 3 -14.21 2.21 2.05
N ILE A 4 -13.51 2.53 3.14
CA ILE A 4 -12.20 1.99 3.47
C ILE A 4 -12.34 1.08 4.69
N LYS A 5 -11.89 -0.15 4.58
CA LYS A 5 -11.69 -1.07 5.70
C LYS A 5 -10.20 -1.33 5.82
N SER A 6 -9.63 -1.01 6.97
CA SER A 6 -8.25 -1.36 7.32
C SER A 6 -8.21 -2.61 8.17
N PHE A 7 -7.16 -3.39 7.99
CA PHE A 7 -6.77 -4.53 8.82
C PHE A 7 -5.34 -4.31 9.25
N GLU A 8 -5.02 -4.57 10.51
CA GLU A 8 -3.64 -4.60 10.98
C GLU A 8 -3.16 -6.06 10.97
N PHE A 9 -2.22 -6.38 10.08
CA PHE A 9 -1.77 -7.73 9.88
C PHE A 9 -0.28 -7.89 10.16
N ASN A 10 0.14 -9.14 10.26
CA ASN A 10 1.49 -9.64 10.47
C ASN A 10 2.23 -9.13 11.71
N TYR A 11 3.50 -9.48 11.83
CA TYR A 11 4.34 -9.14 13.00
C TYR A 11 4.85 -7.69 12.98
N PHE A 12 4.73 -7.02 11.82
CA PHE A 12 5.13 -5.64 11.63
C PHE A 12 3.98 -4.67 11.83
N GLN A 13 2.75 -5.17 12.12
CA GLN A 13 1.54 -4.34 12.29
C GLN A 13 1.27 -3.49 11.05
N GLU A 14 1.37 -4.15 9.88
CA GLU A 14 1.12 -3.51 8.59
C GLU A 14 -0.38 -3.27 8.40
N ASN A 15 -0.73 -2.15 7.81
CA ASN A 15 -2.09 -1.75 7.45
C ASN A 15 -2.44 -2.21 6.03
N THR A 16 -3.15 -3.31 5.92
CA THR A 16 -3.79 -3.77 4.69
C THR A 16 -5.11 -3.02 4.47
N PHE A 17 -5.32 -2.44 3.30
CA PHE A 17 -6.52 -1.66 3.00
C PHE A 17 -7.41 -2.34 1.95
N LEU A 18 -8.68 -2.54 2.29
CA LEU A 18 -9.71 -2.99 1.36
C LEU A 18 -10.64 -1.82 1.06
N LEU A 19 -10.61 -1.32 -0.18
CA LEU A 19 -11.44 -0.22 -0.64
C LEU A 19 -12.56 -0.77 -1.54
N TYR A 20 -13.79 -0.29 -1.35
CA TYR A 20 -14.92 -0.67 -2.19
C TYR A 20 -15.95 0.46 -2.29
N ASP A 21 -16.77 0.43 -3.32
CA ASP A 21 -17.88 1.38 -3.49
C ASP A 21 -19.26 0.69 -3.57
N ASP A 22 -20.29 1.46 -3.87
CA ASP A 22 -21.68 0.99 -3.92
C ASP A 22 -21.91 -0.11 -4.99
N THR A 23 -20.98 -0.29 -5.94
CA THR A 23 -21.03 -1.38 -6.93
C THR A 23 -20.62 -2.74 -6.38
N ARG A 24 -20.04 -2.77 -5.17
CA ARG A 24 -19.41 -3.94 -4.55
C ARG A 24 -18.11 -4.40 -5.25
N GLU A 25 -17.62 -3.67 -6.24
CA GLU A 25 -16.25 -3.87 -6.70
C GLU A 25 -15.29 -3.36 -5.65
N ALA A 26 -14.19 -4.10 -5.46
CA ALA A 26 -13.21 -3.80 -4.43
C ALA A 26 -11.78 -3.89 -4.96
N VAL A 27 -10.88 -3.10 -4.36
CA VAL A 27 -9.44 -3.21 -4.52
C VAL A 27 -8.81 -3.49 -3.16
N LEU A 28 -7.84 -4.39 -3.15
CA LEU A 28 -7.00 -4.66 -1.99
C LEU A 28 -5.66 -3.97 -2.21
N ILE A 29 -5.24 -3.16 -1.24
CA ILE A 29 -3.97 -2.43 -1.29
C ILE A 29 -3.11 -2.95 -0.15
N ASP A 30 -1.91 -3.38 -0.49
CA ASP A 30 -0.94 -4.03 0.38
C ASP A 30 -1.55 -5.20 1.16
N CYS A 31 -1.24 -6.40 0.78
CA CYS A 31 -1.81 -7.57 1.43
C CYS A 31 -0.77 -8.20 2.37
N GLY A 32 -0.76 -7.74 3.62
CA GLY A 32 0.20 -8.16 4.63
C GLY A 32 -0.18 -9.43 5.39
N CYS A 33 -1.35 -10.05 5.12
CA CYS A 33 -1.78 -11.23 5.87
C CYS A 33 -0.78 -12.39 5.71
N CYS A 34 -0.32 -12.94 6.83
CA CYS A 34 0.67 -14.01 6.86
C CYS A 34 0.26 -15.21 7.71
N ARG A 35 -0.86 -15.12 8.42
CA ARG A 35 -1.41 -16.18 9.28
C ARG A 35 -2.80 -16.60 8.81
N LYS A 36 -3.19 -17.83 9.11
CA LYS A 36 -4.50 -18.37 8.72
C LYS A 36 -5.68 -17.59 9.28
N GLU A 37 -5.52 -17.03 10.47
CA GLU A 37 -6.52 -16.21 11.13
C GLU A 37 -6.72 -14.91 10.36
N GLU A 38 -5.65 -14.27 9.89
CA GLU A 38 -5.66 -13.05 9.10
C GLU A 38 -6.25 -13.29 7.70
N GLU A 39 -5.84 -14.40 7.02
CA GLU A 39 -6.43 -14.83 5.75
C GLU A 39 -7.96 -15.01 5.89
N LYS A 40 -8.38 -15.65 7.01
CA LYS A 40 -9.79 -15.88 7.30
C LYS A 40 -10.54 -14.57 7.57
N GLU A 41 -9.99 -13.67 8.38
CA GLU A 41 -10.58 -12.36 8.68
C GLU A 41 -10.87 -11.57 7.39
N LEU A 42 -9.86 -11.49 6.51
CA LEU A 42 -9.99 -10.82 5.21
C LEU A 42 -11.07 -11.48 4.33
N THR A 43 -11.05 -12.81 4.25
CA THR A 43 -12.00 -13.57 3.44
C THR A 43 -13.43 -13.42 3.94
N ASP A 44 -13.64 -13.55 5.26
CA ASP A 44 -14.96 -13.42 5.89
C ASP A 44 -15.54 -12.02 5.59
N PHE A 45 -14.74 -10.96 5.74
CA PHE A 45 -15.19 -9.61 5.44
C PHE A 45 -15.59 -9.45 3.96
N ILE A 46 -14.80 -9.98 3.02
CA ILE A 46 -15.11 -9.94 1.59
C ILE A 46 -16.43 -10.67 1.30
N LEU A 47 -16.63 -11.84 1.87
CA LEU A 47 -17.83 -12.67 1.67
C LEU A 47 -19.08 -12.03 2.30
N GLU A 48 -19.01 -11.60 3.56
CA GLU A 48 -20.13 -10.99 4.28
C GLU A 48 -20.63 -9.73 3.59
N ASN A 49 -19.71 -8.93 3.02
CA ASN A 49 -20.04 -7.71 2.30
C ASN A 49 -20.31 -7.95 0.80
N LYS A 50 -20.24 -9.21 0.33
CA LYS A 50 -20.46 -9.61 -1.08
C LYS A 50 -19.60 -8.81 -2.05
N LEU A 51 -18.33 -8.62 -1.70
CA LEU A 51 -17.39 -7.84 -2.51
C LEU A 51 -16.78 -8.70 -3.63
N THR A 52 -16.48 -8.05 -4.74
CA THR A 52 -15.75 -8.64 -5.86
C THR A 52 -14.41 -7.94 -6.00
N LEU A 53 -13.33 -8.62 -5.62
CA LEU A 53 -11.98 -8.08 -5.80
C LEU A 53 -11.65 -7.96 -7.28
N LYS A 54 -11.16 -6.79 -7.70
CA LYS A 54 -10.74 -6.47 -9.07
C LYS A 54 -9.24 -6.27 -9.20
N HIS A 55 -8.60 -5.75 -8.15
CA HIS A 55 -7.18 -5.43 -8.16
C HIS A 55 -6.53 -5.86 -6.85
N LEU A 56 -5.28 -6.29 -6.94
CA LEU A 56 -4.33 -6.44 -5.84
C LEU A 56 -3.21 -5.42 -6.08
N LEU A 57 -3.31 -4.28 -5.45
CA LEU A 57 -2.38 -3.17 -5.62
C LEU A 57 -1.30 -3.20 -4.54
N CYS A 58 -0.07 -2.85 -4.89
CA CYS A 58 1.01 -2.69 -3.92
C CYS A 58 1.52 -1.24 -3.97
N THR A 59 1.59 -0.59 -2.80
CA THR A 59 2.25 0.72 -2.69
C THR A 59 3.74 0.57 -2.95
N HIS A 60 4.32 -0.53 -2.48
CA HIS A 60 5.70 -0.94 -2.72
C HIS A 60 5.84 -2.46 -2.44
N LEU A 61 7.04 -3.02 -2.65
CA LEU A 61 7.25 -4.47 -2.56
C LEU A 61 8.13 -4.90 -1.37
N HIS A 62 8.07 -4.20 -0.22
CA HIS A 62 8.65 -4.75 1.00
C HIS A 62 7.81 -5.93 1.49
N VAL A 63 8.47 -6.88 2.13
CA VAL A 63 7.93 -8.21 2.40
C VAL A 63 6.66 -8.21 3.25
N ASP A 64 6.56 -7.31 4.20
CA ASP A 64 5.41 -7.15 5.10
C ASP A 64 4.14 -6.66 4.39
N HIS A 65 4.27 -5.93 3.29
CA HIS A 65 3.16 -5.47 2.45
C HIS A 65 2.69 -6.52 1.41
N VAL A 66 3.44 -7.60 1.25
CA VAL A 66 3.17 -8.59 0.19
C VAL A 66 3.08 -10.03 0.68
N PHE A 67 3.11 -10.29 1.99
CA PHE A 67 3.00 -11.62 2.57
C PHE A 67 1.82 -12.41 2.04
N GLY A 68 0.67 -11.77 1.89
CA GLY A 68 -0.58 -12.37 1.47
C GLY A 68 -0.78 -12.49 -0.04
N ASN A 69 0.15 -12.00 -0.88
CA ASN A 69 -0.04 -12.02 -2.33
C ASN A 69 -0.24 -13.43 -2.88
N GLY A 70 0.49 -14.41 -2.34
CA GLY A 70 0.32 -15.82 -2.69
C GLY A 70 -1.07 -16.37 -2.33
N PHE A 71 -1.59 -15.99 -1.17
CA PHE A 71 -2.93 -16.35 -0.74
C PHE A 71 -4.00 -15.73 -1.66
N ILE A 72 -3.90 -14.44 -1.97
CA ILE A 72 -4.84 -13.76 -2.88
C ILE A 72 -4.81 -14.37 -4.28
N TYR A 73 -3.63 -14.66 -4.80
CA TYR A 73 -3.50 -15.32 -6.10
C TYR A 73 -4.19 -16.69 -6.13
N LYS A 74 -3.98 -17.53 -5.12
CA LYS A 74 -4.60 -18.86 -5.03
C LYS A 74 -6.11 -18.82 -4.84
N THR A 75 -6.62 -17.83 -4.09
CA THR A 75 -8.02 -17.76 -3.70
C THR A 75 -8.88 -17.01 -4.72
N TYR A 76 -8.36 -15.92 -5.28
CA TYR A 76 -9.10 -15.01 -6.15
C TYR A 76 -8.54 -14.92 -7.58
N GLY A 77 -7.39 -15.56 -7.85
CA GLY A 77 -6.74 -15.52 -9.17
C GLY A 77 -6.07 -14.18 -9.50
N LEU A 78 -6.02 -13.23 -8.57
CA LEU A 78 -5.42 -11.91 -8.77
C LEU A 78 -3.92 -11.94 -8.48
N LYS A 79 -3.16 -11.37 -9.38
CA LYS A 79 -1.73 -11.13 -9.19
C LYS A 79 -1.48 -9.67 -8.80
N PRO A 80 -0.35 -9.38 -8.13
CA PRO A 80 -0.03 -8.01 -7.71
C PRO A 80 0.18 -7.08 -8.92
N GLU A 81 -0.26 -5.84 -8.75
CA GLU A 81 0.03 -4.71 -9.62
C GLU A 81 0.90 -3.73 -8.82
N ALA A 82 2.09 -3.38 -9.33
CA ALA A 82 3.08 -2.59 -8.61
C ALA A 82 3.94 -1.75 -9.56
N ASN A 83 4.75 -0.86 -9.02
CA ASN A 83 5.71 -0.12 -9.82
C ASN A 83 6.89 -1.01 -10.25
N LYS A 84 7.31 -0.86 -11.50
CA LYS A 84 8.41 -1.63 -12.10
C LYS A 84 9.75 -1.48 -11.38
N GLN A 85 10.01 -0.30 -10.80
CA GLN A 85 11.29 -0.02 -10.14
C GLN A 85 11.53 -0.95 -8.94
N ASP A 86 10.48 -1.29 -8.19
CA ASP A 86 10.60 -2.23 -7.07
C ASP A 86 10.87 -3.66 -7.56
N VAL A 87 10.18 -4.08 -8.62
CA VAL A 87 10.42 -5.40 -9.23
C VAL A 87 11.86 -5.57 -9.70
N GLU A 88 12.47 -4.50 -10.22
CA GLU A 88 13.84 -4.53 -10.76
C GLU A 88 14.93 -4.35 -9.70
N LYS A 89 14.63 -3.69 -8.59
CA LYS A 89 15.65 -3.23 -7.62
C LYS A 89 15.59 -3.88 -6.25
N LEU A 90 14.43 -4.40 -5.85
CA LEU A 90 14.30 -5.06 -4.56
C LEU A 90 14.61 -6.57 -4.69
N PRO A 91 15.17 -7.20 -3.64
CA PRO A 91 15.18 -8.66 -3.54
C PRO A 91 13.75 -9.20 -3.58
N SER A 92 13.59 -10.46 -4.01
CA SER A 92 12.28 -11.11 -3.93
C SER A 92 11.73 -11.15 -2.50
N PRO A 93 10.40 -11.23 -2.30
CA PRO A 93 9.82 -11.29 -0.95
C PRO A 93 10.39 -12.42 -0.08
N ASP A 94 10.68 -13.58 -0.67
CA ASP A 94 11.29 -14.70 0.07
C ASP A 94 12.75 -14.44 0.48
N GLU A 95 13.52 -13.74 -0.36
CA GLU A 95 14.87 -13.29 -0.01
C GLU A 95 14.84 -12.23 1.10
N GLN A 96 13.91 -11.26 1.02
CA GLN A 96 13.71 -10.26 2.08
C GLN A 96 13.34 -10.93 3.40
N ALA A 97 12.39 -11.89 3.39
CA ALA A 97 12.01 -12.65 4.58
C ALA A 97 13.22 -13.33 5.24
N LYS A 98 14.07 -13.97 4.45
CA LYS A 98 15.31 -14.62 4.94
C LYS A 98 16.28 -13.61 5.54
N LEU A 99 16.45 -12.43 4.91
CA LEU A 99 17.34 -11.38 5.41
C LEU A 99 16.86 -10.78 6.74
N PHE A 100 15.55 -10.72 6.95
CA PHE A 100 14.95 -10.34 8.24
C PHE A 100 14.88 -11.49 9.25
N GLY A 101 15.41 -12.67 8.92
CA GLY A 101 15.42 -13.83 9.83
C GLY A 101 14.05 -14.48 10.02
N LEU A 102 13.11 -14.21 9.14
CA LEU A 102 11.79 -14.82 9.15
C LEU A 102 11.90 -16.27 8.67
N ARG A 103 11.26 -17.18 9.40
CA ARG A 103 11.25 -18.61 9.03
C ARG A 103 10.17 -18.98 8.00
N GLN A 104 9.25 -18.05 7.77
CA GLN A 104 8.15 -18.24 6.85
C GLN A 104 8.63 -18.09 5.41
N HIS A 105 8.26 -19.05 4.56
CA HIS A 105 8.41 -18.90 3.12
C HIS A 105 7.37 -17.93 2.58
N VAL A 106 7.80 -16.96 1.79
CA VAL A 106 6.92 -15.98 1.13
C VAL A 106 6.87 -16.30 -0.36
N GLU A 107 5.69 -16.64 -0.85
CA GLU A 107 5.50 -16.97 -2.26
C GLU A 107 5.75 -15.74 -3.14
N ASN A 108 6.68 -15.87 -4.08
CA ASN A 108 6.95 -14.82 -5.05
C ASN A 108 5.94 -14.89 -6.20
N VAL A 109 4.85 -14.15 -6.09
CA VAL A 109 3.87 -14.02 -7.19
C VAL A 109 4.35 -12.94 -8.16
N PRO A 110 4.57 -13.25 -9.44
CA PRO A 110 5.00 -12.26 -10.41
C PRO A 110 3.98 -11.12 -10.54
N VAL A 111 4.48 -9.89 -10.62
CA VAL A 111 3.66 -8.70 -10.88
C VAL A 111 3.01 -8.84 -12.27
N GLU A 112 1.69 -8.67 -12.32
CA GLU A 112 0.93 -8.80 -13.57
C GLU A 112 0.94 -7.54 -14.40
N LYS A 113 0.82 -6.38 -13.73
CA LYS A 113 0.74 -5.07 -14.37
C LYS A 113 1.66 -4.09 -13.67
N TYR A 114 2.45 -3.36 -14.47
CA TYR A 114 3.26 -2.26 -13.98
C TYR A 114 2.44 -0.97 -13.91
N ILE A 115 2.33 -0.41 -12.71
CA ILE A 115 1.62 0.84 -12.43
C ILE A 115 2.62 2.01 -12.52
N VAL A 116 2.18 3.09 -13.17
CA VAL A 116 2.99 4.32 -13.33
C VAL A 116 2.29 5.54 -12.73
N GLY A 117 3.08 6.53 -12.35
CA GLY A 117 2.54 7.79 -11.81
C GLY A 117 1.62 8.51 -12.82
N GLY A 118 0.52 9.06 -12.32
CA GLY A 118 -0.53 9.71 -13.12
C GLY A 118 -1.60 8.76 -13.66
N GLU A 119 -1.39 7.44 -13.57
CA GLU A 119 -2.40 6.45 -13.96
C GLU A 119 -3.66 6.57 -13.08
N ILE A 120 -4.82 6.26 -13.68
CA ILE A 120 -6.10 6.19 -12.98
C ILE A 120 -6.53 4.73 -12.89
N ILE A 121 -6.71 4.24 -11.68
CA ILE A 121 -7.22 2.90 -11.40
C ILE A 121 -8.71 3.01 -11.10
N LYS A 122 -9.51 2.22 -11.81
CA LYS A 122 -10.97 2.20 -11.61
C LYS A 122 -11.34 1.28 -10.45
N LEU A 123 -12.34 1.73 -9.69
CA LEU A 123 -12.96 1.00 -8.59
C LEU A 123 -14.47 1.23 -8.71
N GLY A 124 -15.17 0.36 -9.42
CA GLY A 124 -16.58 0.54 -9.73
C GLY A 124 -16.85 1.86 -10.45
N THR A 125 -17.60 2.75 -9.82
CA THR A 125 -17.86 4.13 -10.29
C THR A 125 -16.87 5.15 -9.74
N SER A 126 -15.93 4.70 -8.96
CA SER A 126 -14.90 5.51 -8.31
C SER A 126 -13.54 5.33 -8.99
N GLU A 127 -12.57 6.15 -8.61
CA GLU A 127 -11.23 6.08 -9.19
C GLU A 127 -10.15 6.46 -8.18
N LEU A 128 -8.96 5.90 -8.36
CA LEU A 128 -7.76 6.21 -7.59
C LEU A 128 -6.69 6.74 -8.55
N GLN A 129 -6.15 7.91 -8.26
CA GLN A 129 -5.01 8.46 -8.98
C GLN A 129 -3.71 7.94 -8.36
N VAL A 130 -2.80 7.46 -9.18
CA VAL A 130 -1.48 7.01 -8.75
C VAL A 130 -0.52 8.20 -8.64
N LEU A 131 0.11 8.36 -7.48
CA LEU A 131 1.18 9.33 -7.22
C LEU A 131 2.49 8.57 -7.01
N THR A 132 3.59 9.02 -7.62
CA THR A 132 4.92 8.46 -7.34
C THR A 132 5.53 9.13 -6.14
N VAL A 133 5.93 8.35 -5.14
CA VAL A 133 6.52 8.86 -3.88
C VAL A 133 7.78 8.05 -3.52
N PRO A 134 8.80 8.00 -4.43
CA PRO A 134 10.00 7.19 -4.23
C PRO A 134 10.83 7.69 -3.06
N GLY A 135 11.69 6.81 -2.54
CA GLY A 135 12.69 7.14 -1.53
C GLY A 135 12.69 6.22 -0.31
N HIS A 136 11.53 5.72 0.13
CA HIS A 136 11.47 4.56 1.02
C HIS A 136 11.83 3.28 0.25
N SER A 137 11.18 3.06 -0.89
CA SER A 137 11.64 2.18 -1.94
C SER A 137 11.74 2.93 -3.27
N PRO A 138 12.46 2.41 -4.27
CA PRO A 138 12.58 3.06 -5.58
C PRO A 138 11.25 3.19 -6.33
N GLY A 139 10.35 2.24 -6.12
CA GLY A 139 9.06 2.14 -6.78
C GLY A 139 7.86 2.54 -5.92
N SER A 140 8.06 3.17 -4.77
CA SER A 140 6.95 3.59 -3.90
C SER A 140 5.96 4.48 -4.63
N ILE A 141 4.68 4.12 -4.53
CA ILE A 141 3.54 4.85 -5.08
C ILE A 141 2.45 5.03 -4.00
N ALA A 142 1.61 6.04 -4.18
CA ALA A 142 0.44 6.27 -3.36
C ALA A 142 -0.82 6.28 -4.22
N PHE A 143 -1.96 5.95 -3.61
CA PHE A 143 -3.27 5.90 -4.25
C PHE A 143 -4.17 7.00 -3.69
N TYR A 144 -4.42 8.04 -4.47
CA TYR A 144 -5.19 9.22 -4.06
C TYR A 144 -6.60 9.20 -4.62
N ASN A 145 -7.60 9.41 -3.77
CA ASN A 145 -8.96 9.69 -4.19
C ASN A 145 -9.34 11.14 -3.87
N LYS A 146 -9.36 11.98 -4.89
CA LYS A 146 -9.70 13.41 -4.77
C LYS A 146 -11.12 13.64 -4.27
N LYS A 147 -12.07 12.83 -4.70
CA LYS A 147 -13.49 13.02 -4.39
C LYS A 147 -13.82 12.77 -2.92
N ASN A 148 -13.17 11.77 -2.32
CA ASN A 148 -13.36 11.43 -0.90
C ASN A 148 -12.26 12.04 0.00
N GLY A 149 -11.25 12.73 -0.57
CA GLY A 149 -10.22 13.44 0.18
C GLY A 149 -9.30 12.53 0.99
N PHE A 150 -8.79 11.44 0.41
CA PHE A 150 -7.85 10.57 1.08
C PHE A 150 -6.72 10.06 0.17
N ALA A 151 -5.60 9.64 0.76
CA ALA A 151 -4.52 8.95 0.07
C ALA A 151 -4.02 7.75 0.90
N ILE A 152 -3.83 6.59 0.28
CA ILE A 152 -3.11 5.44 0.82
C ILE A 152 -1.66 5.60 0.37
N VAL A 153 -0.73 5.74 1.30
CA VAL A 153 0.64 6.20 0.98
C VAL A 153 1.74 5.17 1.24
N GLY A 154 1.36 3.96 1.72
CA GLY A 154 2.35 2.98 2.17
C GLY A 154 3.31 3.58 3.18
N ASP A 155 4.57 3.28 3.03
CA ASP A 155 5.62 3.69 3.95
C ASP A 155 6.33 5.01 3.55
N ALA A 156 5.65 5.87 2.80
CA ALA A 156 6.22 7.17 2.48
C ALA A 156 6.09 8.17 3.64
N LEU A 157 4.91 8.28 4.26
CA LEU A 157 4.58 9.27 5.28
C LEU A 157 3.76 8.63 6.40
N PHE A 158 4.14 8.88 7.65
CA PHE A 158 3.45 8.44 8.87
C PHE A 158 3.03 9.64 9.71
N ALA A 159 2.17 9.42 10.70
CA ALA A 159 1.85 10.43 11.69
C ALA A 159 3.10 10.86 12.47
N GLY A 160 3.62 12.08 12.20
CA GLY A 160 4.81 12.66 12.81
C GLY A 160 6.14 11.97 12.40
N SER A 161 6.16 11.20 11.31
CA SER A 161 7.38 10.52 10.83
C SER A 161 7.35 10.30 9.33
N ILE A 162 8.46 9.78 8.78
CA ILE A 162 8.57 9.33 7.39
C ILE A 162 9.13 7.90 7.34
N GLY A 163 9.00 7.23 6.20
CA GLY A 163 9.56 5.91 5.97
C GLY A 163 11.08 5.89 6.11
N ARG A 164 11.60 4.74 6.58
CA ARG A 164 13.05 4.48 6.57
C ARG A 164 13.59 4.47 5.15
N THR A 165 14.86 4.79 5.00
CA THR A 165 15.52 4.91 3.68
C THR A 165 16.85 4.18 3.61
N ASP A 166 17.11 3.30 4.56
CA ASP A 166 18.34 2.55 4.69
C ASP A 166 18.29 1.13 4.08
N LEU A 167 17.16 0.78 3.46
CA LEU A 167 17.00 -0.47 2.72
C LEU A 167 17.24 -0.27 1.22
N TRP A 168 17.12 -1.34 0.45
CA TRP A 168 17.44 -1.45 -0.99
C TRP A 168 16.89 -0.29 -1.84
N GLY A 169 17.80 0.57 -2.29
CA GLY A 169 17.47 1.71 -3.15
C GLY A 169 16.78 2.87 -2.44
N GLY A 170 16.71 2.83 -1.10
CA GLY A 170 16.20 3.92 -0.28
C GLY A 170 17.08 5.18 -0.37
N ASN A 171 16.45 6.37 -0.27
CA ASN A 171 17.11 7.65 -0.30
C ASN A 171 16.25 8.72 0.39
N GLN A 172 16.75 9.28 1.50
CA GLN A 172 15.98 10.21 2.32
C GLN A 172 15.69 11.54 1.62
N GLU A 173 16.66 12.08 0.88
CA GLU A 173 16.47 13.35 0.17
C GLU A 173 15.39 13.21 -0.92
N VAL A 174 15.39 12.07 -1.62
CA VAL A 174 14.36 11.75 -2.62
C VAL A 174 12.99 11.58 -1.97
N LEU A 175 12.92 10.90 -0.81
CA LEU A 175 11.66 10.69 -0.10
C LEU A 175 11.07 12.02 0.37
N VAL A 176 11.86 12.85 1.05
CA VAL A 176 11.41 14.16 1.54
C VAL A 176 10.94 15.04 0.39
N ALA A 177 11.69 15.10 -0.71
CA ALA A 177 11.28 15.84 -1.90
C ALA A 177 9.97 15.32 -2.50
N ALA A 178 9.79 14.00 -2.59
CA ALA A 178 8.57 13.38 -3.10
C ALA A 178 7.36 13.63 -2.18
N ILE A 179 7.53 13.58 -0.85
CA ILE A 179 6.48 13.92 0.11
C ILE A 179 6.02 15.36 -0.10
N HIS A 180 6.95 16.32 -0.14
CA HIS A 180 6.62 17.72 -0.36
C HIS A 180 5.88 17.95 -1.69
N ASP A 181 6.40 17.36 -2.78
CA ASP A 181 5.87 17.59 -4.13
C ASP A 181 4.54 16.89 -4.38
N LYS A 182 4.32 15.70 -3.82
CA LYS A 182 3.16 14.84 -4.12
C LYS A 182 2.13 14.76 -3.00
N LEU A 183 2.56 14.65 -1.75
CA LEU A 183 1.63 14.42 -0.63
C LEU A 183 1.26 15.73 0.05
N LEU A 184 2.22 16.58 0.40
CA LEU A 184 1.92 17.85 1.04
C LEU A 184 1.34 18.91 0.07
N SER A 185 1.39 18.68 -1.23
CA SER A 185 0.68 19.49 -2.24
C SER A 185 -0.81 19.19 -2.35
N LEU A 186 -1.29 18.09 -1.73
CA LEU A 186 -2.70 17.76 -1.66
C LEU A 186 -3.45 18.75 -0.74
N PRO A 187 -4.80 18.84 -0.87
CA PRO A 187 -5.60 19.66 0.04
C PRO A 187 -5.33 19.35 1.51
N ASP A 188 -5.29 20.35 2.35
CA ASP A 188 -4.92 20.25 3.77
C ASP A 188 -5.73 19.22 4.57
N GLU A 189 -7.02 19.09 4.25
CA GLU A 189 -7.93 18.13 4.91
C GLU A 189 -7.83 16.69 4.36
N THR A 190 -6.92 16.43 3.40
CA THR A 190 -6.73 15.08 2.88
C THR A 190 -6.24 14.15 3.99
N VAL A 191 -6.98 13.07 4.21
CA VAL A 191 -6.61 12.02 5.16
C VAL A 191 -5.53 11.14 4.54
N ILE A 192 -4.46 10.93 5.27
CA ILE A 192 -3.32 10.09 4.89
C ILE A 192 -3.42 8.77 5.66
N TYR A 193 -3.50 7.68 4.93
CA TYR A 193 -3.50 6.31 5.46
C TYR A 193 -2.12 5.67 5.20
N PRO A 194 -1.29 5.55 6.23
CA PRO A 194 0.05 4.98 6.11
C PRO A 194 0.04 3.46 6.12
N GLY A 195 1.15 2.85 5.70
CA GLY A 195 1.38 1.40 5.79
C GLY A 195 1.49 0.88 7.23
N HIS A 196 1.83 1.73 8.20
CA HIS A 196 1.89 1.38 9.62
C HIS A 196 1.37 2.51 10.49
N GLY A 197 0.77 2.14 11.63
CA GLY A 197 0.29 3.09 12.63
C GLY A 197 -0.99 3.83 12.22
N PRO A 198 -1.32 4.93 12.91
CA PRO A 198 -2.57 5.63 12.73
C PRO A 198 -2.58 6.52 11.48
N GLU A 199 -3.78 6.84 11.01
CA GLU A 199 -4.02 7.86 10.00
C GLU A 199 -3.62 9.26 10.50
N THR A 200 -3.33 10.15 9.55
CA THR A 200 -3.04 11.56 9.82
C THR A 200 -3.66 12.43 8.72
N ARG A 201 -3.42 13.73 8.72
CA ARG A 201 -3.85 14.66 7.68
C ARG A 201 -2.67 15.44 7.11
N VAL A 202 -2.80 15.86 5.87
CA VAL A 202 -1.79 16.69 5.21
C VAL A 202 -1.43 17.92 6.04
N ILE A 203 -2.43 18.62 6.60
CA ILE A 203 -2.20 19.82 7.42
C ILE A 203 -1.36 19.50 8.67
N ASP A 204 -1.64 18.38 9.32
CA ASP A 204 -0.95 18.01 10.56
C ASP A 204 0.53 17.73 10.28
N GLU A 205 0.85 17.03 9.19
CA GLU A 205 2.22 16.71 8.79
C GLU A 205 2.99 17.94 8.29
N LYS A 206 2.33 18.87 7.58
CA LYS A 206 2.97 20.13 7.15
C LYS A 206 3.53 20.94 8.31
N PHE A 207 2.86 20.93 9.46
CA PHE A 207 3.22 21.79 10.59
C PHE A 207 3.95 21.06 11.72
N ASN A 208 3.75 19.76 11.86
CA ASN A 208 4.22 19.04 13.05
C ASN A 208 5.21 17.90 12.76
N ASN A 209 5.41 17.51 11.49
CA ASN A 209 6.34 16.44 11.18
C ASN A 209 7.79 16.93 11.26
N PRO A 210 8.62 16.39 12.18
CA PRO A 210 9.98 16.89 12.39
C PRO A 210 10.97 16.53 11.28
N TYR A 211 10.56 15.75 10.28
CA TYR A 211 11.40 15.31 9.16
C TYR A 211 11.13 16.12 7.88
N LEU A 212 10.13 17.00 7.87
CA LEU A 212 9.66 17.74 6.70
C LEU A 212 9.81 19.25 6.81
#